data_56c35204c36307407f767a0161f77f6a
#
_entry.id   56c35204c36307407f767a0161f77f6a
#
_cell.length_a   1.000
_cell.length_b   1.000
_cell.length_c   1.000
_cell.angle_alpha   90.00
_cell.angle_beta   90.00
_cell.angle_gamma   90.00
#
_symmetry.space_group_name_H-M   'P 1'
#
loop_
_entity.id
_entity.type
_entity.pdbx_description
1 polymer ?
#
loop_
_entity_poly.entity_id
_entity_poly.type
_entity_poly.pdbx_seq_one_letter_code
_entity_poly.pdbx_strand_id
1 'polypeptide(L)'
;MNTLTPEQRVQRAHVRMMGHKATMAFSSVLMVGDTEVTEKVPTACTNGRDTKYGTEFVKRMSEPELVGLILHENLHKVYQHHWLWKHLWKENAQLANMAADYVINLEILDMSKKHRDFIALQIGRAHV
;
A
#
# COMPACT_ATOMS: atom_id res chain seq x y z
N MET A 1 5.03 -9.95 -26.98
CA MET A 1 4.19 -9.46 -25.87
C MET A 1 5.06 -8.83 -24.81
N ASN A 2 4.77 -7.58 -24.51
CA ASN A 2 5.55 -6.86 -23.51
C ASN A 2 5.04 -7.17 -22.13
N THR A 3 5.83 -7.92 -21.38
CA THR A 3 5.56 -8.16 -19.98
C THR A 3 6.29 -7.12 -19.17
N LEU A 4 5.58 -6.37 -18.36
CA LEU A 4 6.18 -5.38 -17.49
C LEU A 4 6.98 -6.07 -16.38
N THR A 5 8.12 -5.49 -16.03
CA THR A 5 8.87 -5.92 -14.84
C THR A 5 8.08 -5.56 -13.57
N PRO A 6 8.37 -6.20 -12.44
CA PRO A 6 7.73 -5.80 -11.18
C PRO A 6 7.89 -4.33 -10.86
N GLU A 7 9.07 -3.76 -11.09
CA GLU A 7 9.32 -2.33 -10.91
C GLU A 7 8.41 -1.48 -11.78
N GLN A 8 8.28 -1.86 -13.05
CA GLN A 8 7.42 -1.15 -14.00
C GLN A 8 5.95 -1.26 -13.62
N ARG A 9 5.53 -2.41 -13.11
CA ARG A 9 4.16 -2.61 -12.65
C ARG A 9 3.83 -1.68 -11.47
N VAL A 10 4.74 -1.55 -10.51
CA VAL A 10 4.57 -0.66 -9.37
C VAL A 10 4.52 0.80 -9.85
N GLN A 11 5.43 1.19 -10.75
CA GLN A 11 5.44 2.55 -11.30
C GLN A 11 4.14 2.86 -12.03
N ARG A 12 3.65 1.93 -12.86
CA ARG A 12 2.40 2.13 -13.58
C ARG A 12 1.22 2.26 -12.63
N ALA A 13 1.20 1.45 -11.58
CA ALA A 13 0.14 1.53 -10.57
C ALA A 13 0.13 2.90 -9.88
N HIS A 14 1.30 3.42 -9.53
CA HIS A 14 1.41 4.76 -8.95
C HIS A 14 0.82 5.83 -9.88
N VAL A 15 1.18 5.79 -11.15
CA VAL A 15 0.68 6.78 -12.13
C VAL A 15 -0.84 6.67 -12.26
N ARG A 16 -1.36 5.47 -12.35
CA ARG A 16 -2.81 5.25 -12.46
C ARG A 16 -3.54 5.72 -11.20
N MET A 17 -2.96 5.49 -10.02
CA MET A 17 -3.55 5.93 -8.76
C MET A 17 -3.61 7.45 -8.66
N MET A 18 -2.61 8.15 -9.19
CA MET A 18 -2.58 9.62 -9.19
C MET A 18 -3.68 10.21 -10.09
N GLY A 19 -4.10 9.48 -11.10
CA GLY A 19 -5.12 9.95 -12.04
C GLY A 19 -6.53 9.40 -11.80
N HIS A 20 -6.69 8.45 -10.90
CA HIS A 20 -8.00 7.82 -10.68
C HIS A 20 -8.75 8.51 -9.53
N LYS A 21 -10.05 8.74 -9.73
CA LYS A 21 -10.87 9.47 -8.76
C LYS A 21 -10.89 8.83 -7.37
N ALA A 22 -10.71 7.51 -7.28
CA ALA A 22 -10.72 6.80 -5.99
C ALA A 22 -9.47 7.09 -5.15
N THR A 23 -8.33 7.37 -5.79
CA THR A 23 -7.03 7.45 -5.11
C THR A 23 -6.27 8.74 -5.36
N MET A 24 -6.73 9.61 -6.25
CA MET A 24 -5.99 10.83 -6.61
C MET A 24 -5.72 11.75 -5.42
N ALA A 25 -6.56 11.71 -4.40
CA ALA A 25 -6.37 12.50 -3.19
C ALA A 25 -5.12 12.09 -2.39
N PHE A 26 -4.58 10.91 -2.65
CA PHE A 26 -3.37 10.40 -1.98
C PHE A 26 -2.10 10.64 -2.80
N SER A 27 -2.17 11.40 -3.89
CA SER A 27 -1.02 11.59 -4.79
C SER A 27 0.20 12.13 -4.06
N SER A 28 0.01 13.06 -3.12
CA SER A 28 1.13 13.65 -2.39
C SER A 28 1.88 12.61 -1.55
N VAL A 29 1.15 11.72 -0.88
CA VAL A 29 1.81 10.68 -0.06
C VAL A 29 2.46 9.62 -0.92
N LEU A 30 1.90 9.32 -2.10
CA LEU A 30 2.51 8.38 -3.05
C LEU A 30 3.89 8.84 -3.51
N MET A 31 4.15 10.15 -3.49
CA MET A 31 5.42 10.73 -3.92
C MET A 31 6.44 10.85 -2.78
N VAL A 32 6.05 10.55 -1.56
CA VAL A 32 6.97 10.67 -0.41
C VAL A 32 7.90 9.47 -0.35
N GLY A 33 9.21 9.74 -0.20
CA GLY A 33 10.21 8.71 -0.01
C GLY A 33 10.54 7.94 -1.27
N ASP A 34 11.35 6.91 -1.11
CA ASP A 34 11.78 6.04 -2.19
C ASP A 34 10.94 4.77 -2.21
N THR A 35 10.70 4.26 -3.42
CA THR A 35 10.02 2.99 -3.62
C THR A 35 10.99 2.01 -4.27
N GLU A 36 11.15 0.85 -3.65
CA GLU A 36 12.04 -0.18 -4.14
C GLU A 36 11.30 -1.51 -4.27
N VAL A 37 11.54 -2.21 -5.38
CA VAL A 37 11.11 -3.61 -5.54
C VAL A 37 12.35 -4.47 -5.36
N THR A 38 12.32 -5.36 -4.38
CA THR A 38 13.51 -6.10 -3.98
C THR A 38 13.15 -7.51 -3.51
N GLU A 39 14.11 -8.43 -3.66
CA GLU A 39 13.95 -9.79 -3.17
C GLU A 39 14.21 -9.92 -1.67
N LYS A 40 14.69 -8.84 -1.04
CA LYS A 40 15.05 -8.85 0.38
C LYS A 40 13.85 -8.89 1.32
N VAL A 41 12.66 -8.53 0.83
CA VAL A 41 11.45 -8.58 1.65
C VAL A 41 10.46 -9.57 1.01
N PRO A 42 9.74 -10.37 1.82
CA PRO A 42 8.81 -11.38 1.27
C PRO A 42 7.50 -10.77 0.77
N THR A 43 7.05 -9.69 1.35
CA THR A 43 5.79 -9.03 1.00
C THR A 43 6.01 -7.56 0.72
N ALA A 44 5.68 -6.71 1.69
CA ALA A 44 5.89 -5.28 1.57
C ALA A 44 6.10 -4.69 2.96
N CYS A 45 6.83 -3.59 3.03
CA CYS A 45 7.00 -2.88 4.29
C CYS A 45 7.28 -1.40 4.04
N THR A 46 7.01 -0.59 5.05
CA THR A 46 7.36 0.82 5.03
C THR A 46 7.91 1.24 6.38
N ASN A 47 8.85 2.19 6.35
CA ASN A 47 9.38 2.81 7.57
C ASN A 47 8.71 4.16 7.87
N GLY A 48 7.59 4.46 7.20
CA GLY A 48 6.91 5.74 7.33
C GLY A 48 7.31 6.75 6.25
N ARG A 49 8.35 6.46 5.48
CA ARG A 49 8.80 7.29 4.38
C ARG A 49 9.05 6.47 3.12
N ASP A 50 9.91 5.46 3.23
CA ASP A 50 10.31 4.61 2.12
C ASP A 50 9.49 3.33 2.14
N THR A 51 9.24 2.76 0.97
CA THR A 51 8.45 1.53 0.84
C THR A 51 9.22 0.51 0.04
N LYS A 52 9.20 -0.74 0.50
CA LYS A 52 9.80 -1.87 -0.21
C LYS A 52 8.73 -2.90 -0.53
N TYR A 53 8.75 -3.40 -1.75
CA TYR A 53 7.83 -4.43 -2.21
C TYR A 53 8.62 -5.66 -2.65
N GLY A 54 8.18 -6.83 -2.20
CA GLY A 54 8.81 -8.09 -2.58
C GLY A 54 8.58 -8.41 -4.06
N THR A 55 9.64 -8.75 -4.78
CA THR A 55 9.59 -9.03 -6.21
C THR A 55 8.57 -10.11 -6.55
N GLU A 56 8.65 -11.26 -5.87
CA GLU A 56 7.75 -12.37 -6.14
C GLU A 56 6.31 -12.06 -5.71
N PHE A 57 6.17 -11.32 -4.64
CA PHE A 57 4.85 -10.90 -4.17
C PHE A 57 4.15 -10.02 -5.20
N VAL A 58 4.88 -9.06 -5.77
CA VAL A 58 4.34 -8.18 -6.83
C VAL A 58 3.96 -8.99 -8.06
N LYS A 59 4.80 -9.96 -8.45
CA LYS A 59 4.53 -10.80 -9.62
C LYS A 59 3.21 -11.57 -9.52
N ARG A 60 2.84 -12.00 -8.32
CA ARG A 60 1.64 -12.81 -8.11
C ARG A 60 0.36 -12.02 -8.03
N MET A 61 0.44 -10.71 -7.92
CA MET A 61 -0.73 -9.87 -7.74
C MET A 61 -1.38 -9.47 -9.06
N SER A 62 -2.70 -9.44 -9.08
CA SER A 62 -3.44 -8.77 -10.14
C SER A 62 -3.23 -7.26 -10.05
N GLU A 63 -3.55 -6.54 -11.11
CA GLU A 63 -3.41 -5.08 -11.09
C GLU A 63 -4.24 -4.43 -9.98
N PRO A 64 -5.54 -4.78 -9.79
CA PRO A 64 -6.29 -4.20 -8.67
C PRO A 64 -5.72 -4.54 -7.30
N GLU A 65 -5.21 -5.76 -7.11
CA GLU A 65 -4.57 -6.15 -5.85
C GLU A 65 -3.29 -5.35 -5.60
N LEU A 66 -2.53 -5.08 -6.66
CA LEU A 66 -1.32 -4.27 -6.54
C LEU A 66 -1.64 -2.84 -6.13
N VAL A 67 -2.70 -2.25 -6.69
CA VAL A 67 -3.17 -0.93 -6.27
C VAL A 67 -3.56 -0.95 -4.79
N GLY A 68 -4.27 -1.99 -4.36
CA GLY A 68 -4.65 -2.15 -2.95
C GLY A 68 -3.45 -2.23 -2.03
N LEU A 69 -2.42 -2.99 -2.42
CA LEU A 69 -1.18 -3.11 -1.65
C LEU A 69 -0.46 -1.77 -1.53
N ILE A 70 -0.31 -1.07 -2.65
CA ILE A 70 0.37 0.23 -2.67
C ILE A 70 -0.38 1.23 -1.78
N LEU A 71 -1.69 1.26 -1.87
CA LEU A 71 -2.49 2.15 -1.02
C LEU A 71 -2.34 1.77 0.45
N HIS A 72 -2.34 0.47 0.77
CA HIS A 72 -2.16 -0.02 2.13
C HIS A 72 -0.87 0.53 2.75
N GLU A 73 0.26 0.38 2.04
CA GLU A 73 1.55 0.84 2.55
C GLU A 73 1.61 2.36 2.65
N ASN A 74 1.01 3.07 1.71
CA ASN A 74 1.00 4.53 1.76
C ASN A 74 0.08 5.09 2.83
N LEU A 75 -1.02 4.41 3.15
CA LEU A 75 -1.86 4.81 4.28
C LEU A 75 -1.15 4.59 5.61
N HIS A 76 -0.30 3.57 5.72
CA HIS A 76 0.58 3.44 6.89
C HIS A 76 1.48 4.65 7.05
N LYS A 77 2.02 5.19 5.95
CA LYS A 77 2.81 6.42 6.03
C LYS A 77 1.99 7.58 6.60
N VAL A 78 0.76 7.73 6.13
CA VAL A 78 -0.14 8.77 6.61
C VAL A 78 -0.38 8.64 8.12
N TYR A 79 -0.75 7.44 8.56
CA TYR A 79 -1.07 7.23 9.97
C TYR A 79 0.14 7.35 10.88
N GLN A 80 1.32 6.93 10.43
CA GLN A 80 2.54 7.10 11.23
C GLN A 80 2.88 8.56 11.50
N HIS A 81 2.46 9.46 10.63
CA HIS A 81 2.72 10.91 10.78
C HIS A 81 1.53 11.67 11.38
N HIS A 82 0.41 11.02 11.61
CA HIS A 82 -0.74 11.65 12.26
C HIS A 82 -0.49 11.72 13.77
N TRP A 83 -0.70 12.90 14.39
CA TRP A 83 -0.34 13.12 15.79
C TRP A 83 -1.00 12.15 16.77
N LEU A 84 -2.27 11.79 16.52
CA LEU A 84 -3.01 10.85 17.37
C LEU A 84 -2.39 9.46 17.31
N TRP A 85 -2.07 8.98 16.11
CA TRP A 85 -1.43 7.69 15.92
C TRP A 85 -0.01 7.66 16.46
N LYS A 86 0.70 8.81 16.43
CA LYS A 86 2.03 8.91 17.03
C LYS A 86 2.00 8.66 18.53
N HIS A 87 0.98 9.15 19.23
CA HIS A 87 0.84 8.87 20.66
C HIS A 87 0.67 7.37 20.92
N LEU A 88 -0.20 6.74 20.14
CA LEU A 88 -0.43 5.30 20.26
C LEU A 88 0.84 4.51 19.96
N TRP A 89 1.60 4.94 18.93
CA TRP A 89 2.88 4.33 18.58
C TRP A 89 3.90 4.40 19.72
N LYS A 90 3.96 5.52 20.41
CA LYS A 90 4.87 5.70 21.54
C LYS A 90 4.51 4.78 22.70
N GLU A 91 3.23 4.57 22.96
CA GLU A 91 2.79 3.71 24.05
C GLU A 91 2.94 2.24 23.72
N ASN A 92 2.55 1.83 22.52
CA ASN A 92 2.59 0.44 22.09
C ASN A 92 2.61 0.38 20.56
N ALA A 93 3.81 0.29 20.01
CA ALA A 93 3.98 0.29 18.55
C ALA A 93 3.30 -0.90 17.88
N GLN A 94 3.35 -2.08 18.52
CA GLN A 94 2.74 -3.28 17.94
C GLN A 94 1.22 -3.15 17.87
N LEU A 95 0.59 -2.67 18.92
CA LEU A 95 -0.85 -2.46 18.95
C LEU A 95 -1.27 -1.38 17.95
N ALA A 96 -0.50 -0.29 17.86
CA ALA A 96 -0.77 0.78 16.91
C ALA A 96 -0.72 0.27 15.47
N ASN A 97 0.27 -0.56 15.17
CA ASN A 97 0.42 -1.14 13.83
C ASN A 97 -0.76 -2.06 13.48
N MET A 98 -1.18 -2.89 14.42
CA MET A 98 -2.32 -3.78 14.22
C MET A 98 -3.62 -3.00 14.01
N ALA A 99 -3.82 -1.94 14.80
CA ALA A 99 -5.01 -1.10 14.67
C ALA A 99 -5.01 -0.36 13.34
N ALA A 100 -3.86 0.15 12.91
CA ALA A 100 -3.72 0.81 11.61
C ALA A 100 -4.03 -0.15 10.47
N ASP A 101 -3.49 -1.38 10.51
CA ASP A 101 -3.80 -2.41 9.50
C ASP A 101 -5.29 -2.63 9.38
N TYR A 102 -5.97 -2.76 10.52
CA TYR A 102 -7.41 -3.01 10.54
C TYR A 102 -8.19 -1.87 9.88
N VAL A 103 -7.89 -0.63 10.27
CA VAL A 103 -8.57 0.55 9.71
C VAL A 103 -8.29 0.70 8.23
N ILE A 104 -7.04 0.55 7.83
CA ILE A 104 -6.62 0.66 6.43
C ILE A 104 -7.33 -0.39 5.57
N ASN A 105 -7.38 -1.63 6.05
CA ASN A 105 -8.04 -2.70 5.30
C ASN A 105 -9.53 -2.45 5.13
N LEU A 106 -10.19 -1.86 6.14
CA LEU A 106 -11.60 -1.49 6.01
C LEU A 106 -11.79 -0.40 4.95
N GLU A 107 -10.90 0.58 4.90
CA GLU A 107 -10.97 1.64 3.88
C GLU A 107 -10.78 1.08 2.47
N ILE A 108 -9.80 0.21 2.29
CA ILE A 108 -9.53 -0.42 0.99
C ILE A 108 -10.70 -1.30 0.57
N LEU A 109 -11.26 -2.05 1.51
CA LEU A 109 -12.41 -2.89 1.23
C LEU A 109 -13.62 -2.07 0.77
N ASP A 110 -13.86 -0.94 1.40
CA ASP A 110 -14.93 -0.03 0.99
C ASP A 110 -14.69 0.54 -0.41
N MET A 111 -13.47 0.95 -0.70
CA MET A 111 -13.09 1.42 -2.04
C MET A 111 -13.25 0.32 -3.08
N SER A 112 -12.89 -0.91 -2.77
CA SER A 112 -12.97 -2.02 -3.70
C SER A 112 -14.42 -2.36 -4.06
N LYS A 113 -15.37 -2.13 -3.17
CA LYS A 113 -16.80 -2.31 -3.47
C LYS A 113 -17.28 -1.35 -4.54
N LYS A 114 -16.73 -0.14 -4.56
CA LYS A 114 -17.12 0.92 -5.50
C LYS A 114 -16.30 0.90 -6.80
N HIS A 115 -15.09 0.36 -6.76
CA HIS A 115 -14.13 0.43 -7.86
C HIS A 115 -13.43 -0.92 -8.08
N ARG A 116 -14.20 -1.99 -8.28
CA ARG A 116 -13.66 -3.37 -8.33
C ARG A 116 -12.61 -3.61 -9.38
N ASP A 117 -12.71 -2.92 -10.52
CA ASP A 117 -11.77 -3.10 -11.62
C ASP A 117 -10.45 -2.39 -11.38
N PHE A 118 -10.42 -1.49 -10.40
CA PHE A 118 -9.25 -0.65 -10.13
C PHE A 118 -8.52 -1.05 -8.87
N ILE A 119 -9.22 -1.37 -7.78
CA ILE A 119 -8.61 -1.64 -6.49
C ILE A 119 -9.24 -2.87 -5.85
N ALA A 120 -8.41 -3.72 -5.24
CA ALA A 120 -8.88 -4.89 -4.51
C ALA A 120 -8.00 -5.12 -3.28
N LEU A 121 -8.60 -5.63 -2.23
CA LEU A 121 -7.86 -6.10 -1.07
C LEU A 121 -7.51 -7.57 -1.30
N GLN A 122 -6.24 -7.92 -1.10
CA GLN A 122 -5.82 -9.30 -1.19
C GLN A 122 -6.22 -10.03 0.10
N ILE A 123 -7.29 -10.83 0.00
CA ILE A 123 -7.87 -11.55 1.13
C ILE A 123 -7.14 -12.89 1.29
N GLY A 124 -6.95 -13.32 2.54
CA GLY A 124 -6.40 -14.63 2.86
C GLY A 124 -4.89 -14.67 2.95
N ARG A 125 -4.22 -13.53 2.81
CA ARG A 125 -2.78 -13.44 3.06
C ARG A 125 -2.55 -12.48 4.20
N ALA A 126 -1.86 -12.97 5.21
CA ALA A 126 -1.53 -12.15 6.35
C ALA A 126 -0.58 -11.04 5.92
N HIS A 127 -1.04 -9.82 6.02
CA HIS A 127 -0.16 -8.67 6.05
C HIS A 127 0.30 -8.54 7.49
N VAL A 128 1.46 -8.99 7.68
CA VAL A 128 2.00 -8.89 9.01
C VAL A 128 2.99 -7.76 9.03
#